data_ca0f7cbab782128c4a97d3692167b4bd
#
_entry.id   ca0f7cbab782128c4a97d3692167b4bd
#
_cell.length_a   1.000
_cell.length_b   1.000
_cell.length_c   1.000
_cell.angle_alpha   90.00
_cell.angle_beta   90.00
_cell.angle_gamma   90.00
#
_symmetry.space_group_name_H-M   'P 1'
#
loop_
_entity.id
_entity.type
_entity.pdbx_description
1 polymer ?
#
loop_
_entity_poly.entity_id
_entity_poly.type
_entity_poly.pdbx_seq_one_letter_code
_entity_poly.pdbx_strand_id
1 'polypeptide(L)'
;TTYRSDVYNPDSRKPEVQYGDTLEGDLSRRDFTVNAMALRVPDMEFVDPFAGANDLAKGVLRTPVDPRQSFDDDPLRMMRAVRFVAQLGFTIEARTAEAISDMSSRLNIVSAERIRDELQKMLLSERPRKGVEALVDSGLAQYVLPEIPALRLEIDEHHRHKDVFEHTMMVLERAIALETDENGAVPAPDLTLRLAAL
;
A
#
# COMPACT_ATOMS: atom_id res chain seq x y z
N THR A 1 -26.15 2.56 8.67
CA THR A 1 -24.70 2.65 8.98
C THR A 1 -24.52 3.79 9.94
N THR A 2 -23.82 3.56 11.03
CA THR A 2 -23.45 4.61 11.99
C THR A 2 -22.17 5.28 11.45
N TYR A 3 -22.19 6.58 11.25
CA TYR A 3 -21.01 7.35 10.84
C TYR A 3 -20.01 7.40 11.99
N ARG A 4 -18.73 7.27 11.68
CA ARG A 4 -17.65 7.29 12.64
C ARG A 4 -16.79 8.53 12.42
N SER A 5 -16.43 9.19 13.51
CA SER A 5 -15.41 10.22 13.57
C SER A 5 -14.32 9.72 14.52
N ASP A 6 -13.08 9.72 14.08
CA ASP A 6 -11.96 9.28 14.91
C ASP A 6 -11.19 10.51 15.38
N VAL A 7 -11.07 10.69 16.71
CA VAL A 7 -10.22 11.73 17.28
C VAL A 7 -8.92 11.07 17.73
N TYR A 8 -7.81 11.48 17.14
CA TYR A 8 -6.49 10.97 17.46
C TYR A 8 -5.84 11.82 18.54
N ASN A 9 -5.49 11.17 19.66
CA ASN A 9 -4.70 11.80 20.70
C ASN A 9 -3.21 11.54 20.38
N PRO A 10 -2.30 12.55 20.36
CA PRO A 10 -0.89 12.37 20.08
C PRO A 10 -0.20 11.32 20.95
N ASP A 11 -0.70 11.12 22.17
CA ASP A 11 -0.14 10.21 23.17
C ASP A 11 -0.83 8.83 23.22
N SER A 12 -1.85 8.58 22.37
CA SER A 12 -2.62 7.35 22.38
C SER A 12 -2.73 6.72 20.99
N ARG A 13 -2.38 5.43 20.88
CA ARG A 13 -2.53 4.62 19.67
C ARG A 13 -3.99 4.22 19.36
N LYS A 14 -4.91 4.49 20.27
CA LYS A 14 -6.33 4.16 20.09
C LYS A 14 -7.09 5.45 19.83
N PRO A 15 -7.67 5.61 18.63
CA PRO A 15 -8.56 6.74 18.39
C PRO A 15 -9.76 6.65 19.35
N GLU A 16 -10.14 7.76 19.94
CA GLU A 16 -11.46 7.87 20.58
C GLU A 16 -12.50 7.91 19.48
N VAL A 17 -13.32 6.85 19.43
CA VAL A 17 -14.40 6.75 18.46
C VAL A 17 -15.49 7.74 18.87
N GLN A 18 -15.58 8.84 18.16
CA GLN A 18 -16.75 9.71 18.19
C GLN A 18 -17.66 9.33 17.01
N TYR A 19 -18.96 9.41 17.22
CA TYR A 19 -19.90 9.19 16.13
C TYR A 19 -20.03 10.51 15.35
N GLY A 20 -19.62 10.48 14.08
CA GLY A 20 -19.77 11.61 13.16
C GLY A 20 -21.22 11.74 12.70
N ASP A 21 -21.62 12.98 12.45
CA ASP A 21 -23.01 13.29 12.07
C ASP A 21 -23.22 13.30 10.54
N THR A 22 -22.14 13.19 9.73
CA THR A 22 -22.23 13.32 8.28
C THR A 22 -21.56 12.18 7.54
N LEU A 23 -22.14 11.77 6.41
CA LEU A 23 -21.56 10.80 5.48
C LEU A 23 -20.22 11.28 4.93
N GLU A 24 -20.11 12.56 4.58
CA GLU A 24 -18.89 13.16 4.05
C GLU A 24 -17.74 13.07 5.07
N GLY A 25 -18.01 13.32 6.36
CA GLY A 25 -17.05 13.13 7.44
C GLY A 25 -16.57 11.68 7.57
N ASP A 26 -17.46 10.68 7.39
CA ASP A 26 -17.04 9.27 7.37
C ASP A 26 -16.19 8.94 6.15
N LEU A 27 -16.51 9.49 4.99
CA LEU A 27 -15.75 9.27 3.75
C LEU A 27 -14.39 9.98 3.76
N SER A 28 -14.30 11.18 4.36
CA SER A 28 -13.06 11.96 4.42
C SER A 28 -11.94 11.28 5.21
N ARG A 29 -12.27 10.47 6.23
CA ARG A 29 -11.30 9.76 7.06
C ARG A 29 -10.82 8.43 6.46
N ARG A 30 -11.30 8.04 5.28
CA ARG A 30 -10.86 6.83 4.58
C ARG A 30 -9.45 7.00 4.01
N ASP A 31 -8.82 5.87 3.65
CA ASP A 31 -7.46 5.86 3.15
C ASP A 31 -7.30 6.60 1.81
N PHE A 32 -8.10 6.20 0.80
CA PHE A 32 -8.02 6.76 -0.54
C PHE A 32 -9.39 7.10 -1.11
N THR A 33 -9.42 8.05 -2.04
CA THR A 33 -10.64 8.52 -2.74
C THR A 33 -11.41 7.37 -3.37
N VAL A 34 -10.71 6.39 -3.95
CA VAL A 34 -11.30 5.20 -4.56
C VAL A 34 -12.08 4.32 -3.57
N ASN A 35 -11.84 4.49 -2.27
CA ASN A 35 -12.57 3.84 -1.18
C ASN A 35 -13.50 4.80 -0.43
N ALA A 36 -13.54 6.08 -0.83
CA ALA A 36 -14.29 7.15 -0.17
C ALA A 36 -15.58 7.52 -0.93
N MET A 37 -16.24 6.50 -1.46
CA MET A 37 -17.52 6.60 -2.16
C MET A 37 -18.60 5.82 -1.42
N ALA A 38 -19.85 6.18 -1.60
CA ALA A 38 -20.98 5.50 -0.99
C ALA A 38 -22.19 5.44 -1.92
N LEU A 39 -23.08 4.49 -1.65
CA LEU A 39 -24.39 4.39 -2.28
C LEU A 39 -25.45 4.53 -1.18
N ARG A 40 -26.34 5.51 -1.32
CA ARG A 40 -27.44 5.73 -0.37
C ARG A 40 -28.63 4.87 -0.77
N VAL A 41 -29.09 4.05 0.15
CA VAL A 41 -30.29 3.24 -0.05
C VAL A 41 -31.49 3.90 0.68
N PRO A 42 -32.72 3.76 0.19
CA PRO A 42 -33.16 2.94 -0.94
C PRO A 42 -33.02 3.59 -2.31
N ASP A 43 -32.76 4.91 -2.38
CA ASP A 43 -32.87 5.70 -3.63
C ASP A 43 -31.71 5.45 -4.60
N MET A 44 -30.72 4.63 -4.20
CA MET A 44 -29.53 4.29 -4.99
C MET A 44 -28.73 5.53 -5.42
N GLU A 45 -28.80 6.60 -4.63
CA GLU A 45 -28.03 7.82 -4.88
C GLU A 45 -26.54 7.57 -4.67
N PHE A 46 -25.75 7.78 -5.73
CA PHE A 46 -24.28 7.66 -5.65
C PHE A 46 -23.68 8.94 -5.06
N VAL A 47 -22.86 8.79 -4.01
CA VAL A 47 -22.22 9.89 -3.28
C VAL A 47 -20.71 9.75 -3.40
N ASP A 48 -20.08 10.71 -4.05
CA ASP A 48 -18.64 10.75 -4.32
C ASP A 48 -18.08 12.18 -4.10
N PRO A 49 -17.92 12.60 -2.84
CA PRO A 49 -17.51 13.96 -2.53
C PRO A 49 -16.04 14.25 -2.88
N PHE A 50 -15.22 13.22 -3.09
CA PHE A 50 -13.78 13.32 -3.31
C PHE A 50 -13.33 12.89 -4.72
N ALA A 51 -14.28 12.77 -5.67
CA ALA A 51 -14.02 12.35 -7.05
C ALA A 51 -13.33 10.97 -7.16
N GLY A 52 -13.65 10.04 -6.27
CA GLY A 52 -13.10 8.69 -6.21
C GLY A 52 -13.37 7.87 -7.46
N ALA A 53 -14.54 8.04 -8.10
CA ALA A 53 -14.88 7.37 -9.36
C ALA A 53 -13.93 7.80 -10.50
N ASN A 54 -13.53 9.07 -10.55
CA ASN A 54 -12.58 9.57 -11.53
C ASN A 54 -11.16 9.01 -11.27
N ASP A 55 -10.73 8.98 -10.00
CA ASP A 55 -9.44 8.40 -9.64
C ASP A 55 -9.42 6.88 -9.89
N LEU A 56 -10.52 6.18 -9.62
CA LEU A 56 -10.69 4.77 -9.95
C LEU A 56 -10.56 4.50 -11.46
N ALA A 57 -11.23 5.32 -12.28
CA ALA A 57 -11.16 5.19 -13.74
C ALA A 57 -9.76 5.45 -14.30
N LYS A 58 -8.98 6.31 -13.63
CA LYS A 58 -7.59 6.63 -14.00
C LYS A 58 -6.55 5.71 -13.38
N GLY A 59 -6.93 4.86 -12.44
CA GLY A 59 -6.01 4.02 -11.66
C GLY A 59 -5.07 4.85 -10.77
N VAL A 60 -5.60 5.88 -10.09
CA VAL A 60 -4.81 6.79 -9.25
C VAL A 60 -5.19 6.63 -7.79
N LEU A 61 -4.18 6.56 -6.92
CA LEU A 61 -4.33 6.57 -5.47
C LEU A 61 -4.08 7.99 -4.94
N ARG A 62 -5.12 8.58 -4.39
CA ARG A 62 -5.11 9.90 -3.76
C ARG A 62 -5.86 9.83 -2.44
N THR A 63 -5.40 10.57 -1.42
CA THR A 63 -6.13 10.68 -0.15
C THR A 63 -7.33 11.64 -0.29
N PRO A 64 -8.45 11.40 0.42
CA PRO A 64 -9.60 12.30 0.41
C PRO A 64 -9.28 13.69 0.95
N VAL A 65 -8.42 13.76 1.96
CA VAL A 65 -7.93 14.98 2.61
C VAL A 65 -6.45 15.16 2.33
N ASP A 66 -5.84 16.20 2.93
CA ASP A 66 -4.39 16.39 2.82
C ASP A 66 -3.63 15.10 3.18
N PRO A 67 -2.70 14.62 2.34
CA PRO A 67 -2.02 13.35 2.57
C PRO A 67 -1.19 13.34 3.85
N ARG A 68 -0.61 14.47 4.28
CA ARG A 68 0.14 14.53 5.54
C ARG A 68 -0.76 14.33 6.73
N GLN A 69 -1.95 14.94 6.74
CA GLN A 69 -2.96 14.70 7.77
C GLN A 69 -3.41 13.25 7.76
N SER A 70 -3.71 12.69 6.59
CA SER A 70 -4.15 11.31 6.45
C SER A 70 -3.14 10.30 7.00
N PHE A 71 -1.83 10.53 6.77
CA PHE A 71 -0.76 9.65 7.26
C PHE A 71 -0.37 9.91 8.70
N ASP A 72 -0.65 11.10 9.22
CA ASP A 72 -0.53 11.37 10.66
C ASP A 72 -1.60 10.63 11.46
N ASP A 73 -2.82 10.61 10.94
CA ASP A 73 -3.95 9.89 11.54
C ASP A 73 -3.73 8.36 11.57
N ASP A 74 -3.28 7.76 10.46
CA ASP A 74 -2.92 6.33 10.39
C ASP A 74 -1.74 6.10 9.42
N PRO A 75 -0.51 5.99 9.92
CA PRO A 75 0.67 5.78 9.09
C PRO A 75 0.65 4.47 8.28
N LEU A 76 -0.15 3.47 8.69
CA LEU A 76 -0.30 2.23 7.91
C LEU A 76 -0.89 2.48 6.52
N ARG A 77 -1.59 3.60 6.31
CA ARG A 77 -2.12 3.98 4.98
C ARG A 77 -1.00 4.09 3.93
N MET A 78 0.23 4.44 4.32
CA MET A 78 1.39 4.43 3.43
C MET A 78 1.70 3.02 2.90
N MET A 79 1.67 2.00 3.76
CA MET A 79 1.82 0.59 3.36
C MET A 79 0.64 0.13 2.49
N ARG A 80 -0.57 0.60 2.78
CA ARG A 80 -1.76 0.29 1.98
C ARG A 80 -1.65 0.88 0.56
N ALA A 81 -1.06 2.08 0.40
CA ALA A 81 -0.79 2.65 -0.93
C ALA A 81 0.09 1.73 -1.77
N VAL A 82 1.22 1.30 -1.22
CA VAL A 82 2.16 0.37 -1.88
C VAL A 82 1.48 -0.96 -2.21
N ARG A 83 0.69 -1.52 -1.29
CA ARG A 83 -0.09 -2.72 -1.56
C ARG A 83 -1.07 -2.54 -2.72
N PHE A 84 -1.77 -1.41 -2.81
CA PHE A 84 -2.71 -1.16 -3.91
C PHE A 84 -2.00 -0.96 -5.26
N VAL A 85 -0.77 -0.43 -5.27
CA VAL A 85 0.08 -0.46 -6.47
C VAL A 85 0.28 -1.90 -6.95
N ALA A 86 0.60 -2.83 -6.04
CA ALA A 86 0.81 -4.23 -6.37
C ALA A 86 -0.49 -4.97 -6.77
N GLN A 87 -1.58 -4.73 -6.05
CA GLN A 87 -2.84 -5.44 -6.28
C GLN A 87 -3.63 -4.92 -7.48
N LEU A 88 -3.74 -3.60 -7.61
CA LEU A 88 -4.61 -2.97 -8.61
C LEU A 88 -3.82 -2.43 -9.81
N GLY A 89 -2.50 -2.33 -9.71
CA GLY A 89 -1.68 -1.69 -10.73
C GLY A 89 -1.85 -0.17 -10.81
N PHE A 90 -2.38 0.44 -9.74
CA PHE A 90 -2.61 1.88 -9.67
C PHE A 90 -1.30 2.64 -9.45
N THR A 91 -1.32 3.93 -9.78
CA THR A 91 -0.21 4.85 -9.52
C THR A 91 -0.55 5.75 -8.33
N ILE A 92 0.45 6.09 -7.53
CA ILE A 92 0.28 7.03 -6.42
C ILE A 92 0.36 8.46 -6.97
N GLU A 93 -0.60 9.31 -6.62
CA GLU A 93 -0.61 10.72 -6.99
C GLU A 93 0.62 11.44 -6.40
N ALA A 94 1.21 12.39 -7.15
CA ALA A 94 2.51 12.99 -6.83
C ALA A 94 2.60 13.58 -5.41
N ARG A 95 1.59 14.36 -4.97
CA ARG A 95 1.58 14.93 -3.61
C ARG A 95 1.45 13.86 -2.53
N THR A 96 0.70 12.80 -2.83
CA THR A 96 0.54 11.64 -1.95
C THR A 96 1.86 10.87 -1.85
N ALA A 97 2.58 10.66 -2.95
CA ALA A 97 3.88 10.00 -2.98
C ALA A 97 4.94 10.81 -2.22
N GLU A 98 4.99 12.13 -2.40
CA GLU A 98 5.87 13.03 -1.65
C GLU A 98 5.63 12.91 -0.13
N ALA A 99 4.36 12.98 0.29
CA ALA A 99 4.00 12.84 1.70
C ALA A 99 4.40 11.46 2.28
N ILE A 100 4.26 10.37 1.50
CA ILE A 100 4.74 9.05 1.93
C ILE A 100 6.24 9.07 2.18
N SER A 101 7.02 9.63 1.25
CA SER A 101 8.48 9.71 1.39
C SER A 101 8.88 10.50 2.63
N ASP A 102 8.31 11.68 2.83
CA ASP A 102 8.62 12.57 3.94
C ASP A 102 8.23 12.00 5.31
N MET A 103 7.17 11.18 5.35
CA MET A 103 6.60 10.65 6.58
C MET A 103 6.89 9.17 6.81
N SER A 104 7.72 8.54 5.97
CA SER A 104 8.04 7.10 6.03
C SER A 104 8.46 6.63 7.44
N SER A 105 9.20 7.45 8.18
CA SER A 105 9.63 7.17 9.57
C SER A 105 8.46 6.98 10.56
N ARG A 106 7.27 7.49 10.23
CA ARG A 106 6.07 7.29 11.06
C ARG A 106 5.63 5.83 11.13
N LEU A 107 6.12 4.95 10.24
CA LEU A 107 5.87 3.50 10.36
C LEU A 107 6.38 2.90 11.67
N ASN A 108 7.37 3.51 12.32
CA ASN A 108 7.89 3.03 13.60
C ASN A 108 6.84 2.98 14.74
N ILE A 109 5.75 3.73 14.64
CA ILE A 109 4.67 3.69 15.64
C ILE A 109 3.61 2.63 15.33
N VAL A 110 3.65 2.03 14.15
CA VAL A 110 2.70 0.98 13.73
C VAL A 110 3.19 -0.37 14.24
N SER A 111 2.28 -1.23 14.69
CA SER A 111 2.67 -2.56 15.15
C SER A 111 3.19 -3.44 14.01
N ALA A 112 4.19 -4.27 14.31
CA ALA A 112 4.81 -5.16 13.34
C ALA A 112 3.79 -6.11 12.68
N GLU A 113 2.77 -6.54 13.41
CA GLU A 113 1.72 -7.42 12.89
C GLU A 113 0.90 -6.73 11.78
N ARG A 114 0.55 -5.45 11.96
CA ARG A 114 -0.20 -4.69 10.95
C ARG A 114 0.66 -4.47 9.70
N ILE A 115 1.94 -4.15 9.86
CA ILE A 115 2.89 -3.99 8.75
C ILE A 115 3.05 -5.31 8.00
N ARG A 116 3.29 -6.42 8.74
CA ARG A 116 3.42 -7.78 8.17
C ARG A 116 2.18 -8.14 7.33
N ASP A 117 0.98 -7.86 7.83
CA ASP A 117 -0.26 -8.21 7.13
C ASP A 117 -0.41 -7.46 5.80
N GLU A 118 -0.01 -6.19 5.73
CA GLU A 118 -0.01 -5.43 4.47
C GLU A 118 1.11 -5.91 3.52
N LEU A 119 2.31 -6.20 4.04
CA LEU A 119 3.42 -6.79 3.29
C LEU A 119 3.03 -8.14 2.67
N GLN A 120 2.43 -9.03 3.47
CA GLN A 120 1.97 -10.33 3.00
C GLN A 120 0.95 -10.19 1.86
N LYS A 121 -0.06 -9.33 2.02
CA LYS A 121 -1.06 -9.07 0.96
C LYS A 121 -0.43 -8.48 -0.31
N MET A 122 0.61 -7.66 -0.16
CA MET A 122 1.37 -7.10 -1.27
C MET A 122 2.12 -8.20 -2.02
N LEU A 123 2.87 -9.03 -1.29
CA LEU A 123 3.66 -10.12 -1.88
C LEU A 123 2.79 -11.19 -2.54
N LEU A 124 1.60 -11.47 -2.00
CA LEU A 124 0.65 -12.43 -2.56
C LEU A 124 -0.21 -11.86 -3.71
N SER A 125 0.01 -10.62 -4.09
CA SER A 125 -0.72 -9.97 -5.19
C SER A 125 -0.24 -10.44 -6.58
N GLU A 126 -0.91 -9.94 -7.62
CA GLU A 126 -0.55 -10.24 -9.03
C GLU A 126 0.75 -9.57 -9.48
N ARG A 127 1.13 -8.45 -8.87
CA ARG A 127 2.27 -7.61 -9.29
C ARG A 127 3.19 -7.28 -8.11
N PRO A 128 3.70 -8.28 -7.36
CA PRO A 128 4.49 -8.02 -6.17
C PRO A 128 5.77 -7.23 -6.46
N ARG A 129 6.41 -7.43 -7.63
CA ARG A 129 7.55 -6.62 -8.08
C ARG A 129 7.25 -5.13 -8.00
N LYS A 130 6.11 -4.68 -8.57
CA LYS A 130 5.70 -3.25 -8.51
C LYS A 130 5.52 -2.76 -7.08
N GLY A 131 5.03 -3.63 -6.20
CA GLY A 131 4.91 -3.33 -4.78
C GLY A 131 6.27 -3.15 -4.11
N VAL A 132 7.21 -4.05 -4.35
CA VAL A 132 8.58 -3.97 -3.80
C VAL A 132 9.30 -2.72 -4.34
N GLU A 133 9.22 -2.44 -5.64
CA GLU A 133 9.77 -1.22 -6.24
C GLU A 133 9.19 0.04 -5.56
N ALA A 134 7.86 0.13 -5.43
CA ALA A 134 7.20 1.25 -4.76
C ALA A 134 7.57 1.36 -3.26
N LEU A 135 7.75 0.23 -2.57
CA LEU A 135 8.19 0.18 -1.18
C LEU A 135 9.61 0.78 -1.02
N VAL A 136 10.51 0.47 -1.96
CA VAL A 136 11.89 0.98 -1.96
C VAL A 136 11.91 2.46 -2.37
N ASP A 137 11.22 2.82 -3.45
CA ASP A 137 11.22 4.19 -4.00
C ASP A 137 10.59 5.21 -3.03
N SER A 138 9.62 4.78 -2.22
CA SER A 138 9.00 5.61 -1.19
C SER A 138 9.81 5.73 0.10
N GLY A 139 10.90 4.99 0.26
CA GLY A 139 11.70 4.95 1.49
C GLY A 139 11.07 4.11 2.62
N LEU A 140 9.90 3.51 2.41
CA LEU A 140 9.26 2.67 3.43
C LEU A 140 10.03 1.37 3.68
N ALA A 141 10.75 0.86 2.67
CA ALA A 141 11.50 -0.39 2.76
C ALA A 141 12.51 -0.40 3.91
N GLN A 142 13.14 0.72 4.23
CA GLN A 142 14.11 0.82 5.33
C GLN A 142 13.50 0.54 6.72
N TYR A 143 12.17 0.61 6.87
CA TYR A 143 11.43 0.32 8.11
C TYR A 143 10.75 -1.05 8.10
N VAL A 144 10.69 -1.71 6.94
CA VAL A 144 9.93 -2.96 6.74
C VAL A 144 10.84 -4.12 6.38
N LEU A 145 11.73 -3.94 5.41
CA LEU A 145 12.70 -4.91 4.89
C LEU A 145 13.98 -4.14 4.49
N PRO A 146 14.80 -3.69 5.46
CA PRO A 146 15.96 -2.83 5.20
C PRO A 146 17.03 -3.49 4.31
N GLU A 147 17.02 -4.82 4.20
CA GLU A 147 17.91 -5.57 3.33
C GLU A 147 17.64 -5.28 1.84
N ILE A 148 16.39 -5.05 1.45
CA ILE A 148 16.01 -4.86 0.05
C ILE A 148 16.58 -3.57 -0.56
N PRO A 149 16.46 -2.38 0.04
CA PRO A 149 17.11 -1.18 -0.51
C PRO A 149 18.64 -1.26 -0.50
N ALA A 150 19.24 -2.04 0.40
CA ALA A 150 20.69 -2.25 0.43
C ALA A 150 21.20 -2.95 -0.84
N LEU A 151 20.38 -3.81 -1.48
CA LEU A 151 20.75 -4.50 -2.72
C LEU A 151 21.01 -3.55 -3.89
N ARG A 152 20.48 -2.32 -3.88
CA ARG A 152 20.77 -1.27 -4.89
C ARG A 152 22.19 -0.71 -4.78
N LEU A 153 22.86 -0.91 -3.65
CA LEU A 153 24.21 -0.40 -3.40
C LEU A 153 25.29 -1.46 -3.68
N GLU A 154 24.91 -2.71 -3.90
CA GLU A 154 25.83 -3.81 -4.15
C GLU A 154 26.08 -3.99 -5.65
N ILE A 155 27.36 -3.97 -6.03
CA ILE A 155 27.82 -4.29 -7.38
C ILE A 155 28.33 -5.73 -7.32
N ASP A 156 27.74 -6.64 -8.08
CA ASP A 156 28.26 -8.00 -8.25
C ASP A 156 29.60 -7.94 -9.01
N GLU A 157 30.71 -8.07 -8.29
CA GLU A 157 32.06 -8.04 -8.85
C GLU A 157 32.33 -9.17 -9.85
N HIS A 158 31.56 -10.26 -9.82
CA HIS A 158 31.75 -11.44 -10.64
C HIS A 158 30.94 -11.40 -11.95
N HIS A 159 29.90 -10.63 -12.05
CA HIS A 159 29.02 -10.56 -13.22
C HIS A 159 28.85 -9.11 -13.69
N ARG A 160 29.86 -8.57 -14.35
CA ARG A 160 29.86 -7.30 -15.12
C ARG A 160 28.50 -6.57 -15.10
N HIS A 161 28.30 -5.67 -14.13
CA HIS A 161 27.24 -4.64 -14.11
C HIS A 161 25.78 -5.13 -13.95
N LYS A 162 25.50 -6.18 -13.19
CA LYS A 162 24.12 -6.48 -12.80
C LYS A 162 23.84 -5.84 -11.45
N ASP A 163 22.88 -4.92 -11.43
CA ASP A 163 22.22 -4.44 -10.22
C ASP A 163 21.61 -5.63 -9.47
N VAL A 164 22.09 -5.88 -8.25
CA VAL A 164 21.64 -7.02 -7.43
C VAL A 164 20.15 -6.91 -7.15
N PHE A 165 19.63 -5.70 -6.95
CA PHE A 165 18.21 -5.46 -6.78
C PHE A 165 17.41 -5.91 -8.01
N GLU A 166 17.84 -5.54 -9.21
CA GLU A 166 17.16 -5.95 -10.46
C GLU A 166 17.21 -7.46 -10.66
N HIS A 167 18.34 -8.08 -10.30
CA HIS A 167 18.46 -9.53 -10.34
C HIS A 167 17.45 -10.21 -9.37
N THR A 168 17.33 -9.71 -8.13
CA THR A 168 16.37 -10.19 -7.13
C THR A 168 14.93 -10.05 -7.65
N MET A 169 14.59 -8.93 -8.27
CA MET A 169 13.25 -8.75 -8.89
C MET A 169 12.98 -9.78 -10.00
N MET A 170 13.98 -10.10 -10.82
CA MET A 170 13.83 -11.16 -11.83
C MET A 170 13.68 -12.56 -11.20
N VAL A 171 14.38 -12.83 -10.10
CA VAL A 171 14.23 -14.10 -9.36
C VAL A 171 12.81 -14.23 -8.80
N LEU A 172 12.28 -13.15 -8.20
CA LEU A 172 10.89 -13.12 -7.72
C LEU A 172 9.89 -13.41 -8.86
N GLU A 173 10.03 -12.75 -10.00
CA GLU A 173 9.14 -12.99 -11.16
C GLU A 173 9.22 -14.42 -11.68
N ARG A 174 10.41 -15.01 -11.72
CA ARG A 174 10.61 -16.41 -12.10
C ARG A 174 10.01 -17.38 -11.08
N ALA A 175 10.17 -17.11 -9.78
CA ALA A 175 9.57 -17.91 -8.72
C ALA A 175 8.02 -17.93 -8.86
N ILE A 176 7.41 -16.78 -9.14
CA ILE A 176 5.97 -16.66 -9.38
C ILE A 176 5.56 -17.48 -10.62
N ALA A 177 6.35 -17.45 -11.68
CA ALA A 177 6.04 -18.24 -12.87
C ALA A 177 6.09 -19.76 -12.61
N LEU A 178 6.85 -20.22 -11.62
CA LEU A 178 6.92 -21.62 -11.19
C LEU A 178 5.75 -22.02 -10.27
N GLU A 179 4.96 -21.09 -9.77
CA GLU A 179 3.74 -21.39 -9.02
C GLU A 179 2.64 -22.02 -9.89
N THR A 180 2.79 -22.00 -11.21
CA THR A 180 1.87 -22.63 -12.17
C THR A 180 2.19 -24.12 -12.27
N ASP A 181 1.18 -24.98 -12.13
CA ASP A 181 1.35 -26.42 -12.35
C ASP A 181 1.52 -26.77 -13.84
N GLU A 182 1.87 -28.03 -14.14
CA GLU A 182 2.06 -28.54 -15.49
C GLU A 182 0.79 -28.43 -16.39
N ASN A 183 -0.38 -28.24 -15.77
CA ASN A 183 -1.67 -28.09 -16.45
C ASN A 183 -2.08 -26.63 -16.66
N GLY A 184 -1.24 -25.67 -16.20
CA GLY A 184 -1.53 -24.24 -16.28
C GLY A 184 -2.54 -23.76 -15.21
N ALA A 185 -2.95 -24.62 -14.28
CA ALA A 185 -3.69 -24.19 -13.09
C ALA A 185 -2.73 -23.48 -12.15
N VAL A 186 -3.04 -22.24 -11.79
CA VAL A 186 -2.22 -21.47 -10.83
C VAL A 186 -2.59 -21.95 -9.43
N PRO A 187 -1.69 -22.66 -8.71
CA PRO A 187 -1.88 -22.88 -7.27
C PRO A 187 -2.03 -21.53 -6.56
N ALA A 188 -2.59 -21.54 -5.37
CA ALA A 188 -2.63 -20.34 -4.56
C ALA A 188 -1.22 -19.77 -4.37
N PRO A 189 -1.01 -18.43 -4.47
CA PRO A 189 0.31 -17.84 -4.33
C PRO A 189 1.01 -18.27 -3.04
N ASP A 190 2.28 -18.70 -3.14
CA ASP A 190 3.05 -19.18 -2.02
C ASP A 190 3.91 -18.06 -1.42
N LEU A 191 3.53 -17.59 -0.23
CA LEU A 191 4.25 -16.55 0.49
C LEU A 191 5.70 -16.98 0.82
N THR A 192 5.92 -18.24 1.19
CA THR A 192 7.25 -18.75 1.56
C THR A 192 8.20 -18.72 0.36
N LEU A 193 7.70 -19.16 -0.81
CA LEU A 193 8.46 -19.11 -2.05
C LEU A 193 8.80 -17.69 -2.45
N ARG A 194 7.83 -16.76 -2.38
CA ARG A 194 8.02 -15.36 -2.76
C ARG A 194 8.95 -14.61 -1.80
N LEU A 195 8.88 -14.89 -0.50
CA LEU A 195 9.83 -14.34 0.48
C LEU A 195 11.24 -14.91 0.32
N ALA A 196 11.38 -16.19 -0.03
CA ALA A 196 12.68 -16.79 -0.27
C ALA A 196 13.35 -16.30 -1.57
N ALA A 197 12.58 -15.70 -2.48
CA ALA A 197 13.05 -15.11 -3.72
C ALA A 197 13.50 -13.65 -3.60
N LEU A 198 13.19 -12.99 -2.47
CA LEU A 198 13.60 -11.64 -2.11
C LEU A 198 14.89 -11.63 -1.32
#